data_0ae6dd4edec037a2c7b37f36b5c8cf5b
#
_entry.id   0ae6dd4edec037a2c7b37f36b5c8cf5b
#
_cell.length_a   1.000
_cell.length_b   1.000
_cell.length_c   1.000
_cell.angle_alpha   90.00
_cell.angle_beta   90.00
_cell.angle_gamma   90.00
#
_symmetry.space_group_name_H-M   'P 1'
#
loop_
_entity.id
_entity.type
_entity.pdbx_description
1 polymer ?
#
loop_
_entity_poly.entity_id
_entity_poly.type
_entity_poly.pdbx_seq_one_letter_code
_entity_poly.pdbx_strand_id
1 'polypeptide(L)'
;YQSMGRNCYIKDVNFDKDGNPVILYLTSDNHLPGPEGGIRKWHTLHWTGKEWVESQFTTSTHSYDSGSIWTENDKEWTVIIPSDEGPQPLGSGGEIVRWVSKNEGKTWKRAGTITSGSERNHGYVRRPLNANEGFYAYWSDGNPDTLSPSRLYFYTKDGQVFQMPYEMTEEWCKPIPYCT
;
A
#
# COMPACT_ATOMS: atom_id res chain seq x y z
N TYR A 1 13.07 -17.33 0.20
CA TYR A 1 13.81 -16.12 -0.20
C TYR A 1 15.18 -16.00 0.46
N GLN A 2 15.29 -16.34 1.73
CA GLN A 2 16.60 -16.30 2.41
C GLN A 2 17.64 -17.17 1.71
N SER A 3 17.27 -18.34 1.22
CA SER A 3 18.13 -19.21 0.40
C SER A 3 18.52 -18.58 -0.95
N MET A 4 17.79 -17.57 -1.40
CA MET A 4 18.05 -16.81 -2.64
C MET A 4 18.80 -15.49 -2.34
N GLY A 5 19.23 -15.26 -1.11
CA GLY A 5 19.94 -14.04 -0.69
C GLY A 5 19.07 -12.78 -0.66
N ARG A 6 17.73 -12.91 -0.61
CA ARG A 6 16.82 -11.76 -0.55
C ARG A 6 16.18 -11.63 0.82
N ASN A 7 16.00 -10.39 1.25
CA ASN A 7 15.19 -10.07 2.43
C ASN A 7 13.70 -10.06 2.07
N CYS A 8 12.87 -10.47 3.02
CA CYS A 8 11.43 -10.51 2.88
C CYS A 8 10.76 -9.73 4.02
N TYR A 9 9.82 -8.85 3.69
CA TYR A 9 9.11 -7.99 4.64
C TYR A 9 7.61 -8.14 4.44
N ILE A 10 6.95 -8.76 5.40
CA ILE A 10 5.47 -8.88 5.42
C ILE A 10 4.88 -7.48 5.64
N LYS A 11 3.89 -7.11 4.84
CA LYS A 11 3.22 -5.81 4.87
C LYS A 11 1.79 -5.89 5.39
N ASP A 12 1.06 -6.93 4.98
CA ASP A 12 -0.30 -7.19 5.47
C ASP A 12 -0.62 -8.69 5.37
N VAL A 13 -1.53 -9.14 6.20
CA VAL A 13 -2.11 -10.48 6.15
C VAL A 13 -3.62 -10.34 6.19
N ASN A 14 -4.30 -10.96 5.24
CA ASN A 14 -5.74 -11.07 5.19
C ASN A 14 -6.15 -12.52 4.92
N PHE A 15 -7.43 -12.79 4.85
CA PHE A 15 -7.94 -14.13 4.62
C PHE A 15 -8.95 -14.09 3.46
N ASP A 16 -8.97 -15.13 2.66
CA ASP A 16 -10.02 -15.34 1.66
C ASP A 16 -11.36 -15.73 2.33
N LYS A 17 -12.39 -15.93 1.52
CA LYS A 17 -13.73 -16.33 1.99
C LYS A 17 -13.77 -17.66 2.74
N ASP A 18 -12.81 -18.53 2.48
CA ASP A 18 -12.70 -19.87 3.08
C ASP A 18 -11.77 -19.87 4.32
N GLY A 19 -11.27 -18.67 4.71
CA GLY A 19 -10.39 -18.49 5.87
C GLY A 19 -8.92 -18.83 5.59
N ASN A 20 -8.53 -18.96 4.31
CA ASN A 20 -7.15 -19.22 3.95
C ASN A 20 -6.33 -17.93 3.93
N PRO A 21 -5.07 -17.94 4.39
CA PRO A 21 -4.25 -16.75 4.47
C PRO A 21 -3.81 -16.23 3.10
N VAL A 22 -3.88 -14.91 2.97
CA VAL A 22 -3.35 -14.13 1.86
C VAL A 22 -2.37 -13.12 2.40
N ILE A 23 -1.12 -13.20 1.98
CA ILE A 23 -0.01 -12.40 2.50
C ILE A 23 0.44 -11.41 1.41
N LEU A 24 0.46 -10.12 1.74
CA LEU A 24 1.13 -9.10 0.96
C LEU A 24 2.54 -8.91 1.52
N TYR A 25 3.55 -8.99 0.69
CA TYR A 25 4.93 -8.81 1.12
C TYR A 25 5.82 -8.19 0.03
N LEU A 26 6.95 -7.70 0.48
CA LEU A 26 7.96 -7.03 -0.32
C LEU A 26 9.29 -7.76 -0.17
N THR A 27 10.05 -7.90 -1.25
CA THR A 27 11.42 -8.39 -1.19
C THR A 27 12.41 -7.33 -1.67
N SER A 28 13.62 -7.34 -1.09
CA SER A 28 14.76 -6.52 -1.50
C SER A 28 16.03 -7.35 -1.57
N ASP A 29 17.06 -6.83 -2.23
CA ASP A 29 18.34 -7.53 -2.33
C ASP A 29 19.09 -7.59 -1.00
N ASN A 30 18.90 -6.55 -0.15
CA ASN A 30 19.43 -6.49 1.20
C ASN A 30 18.59 -5.54 2.07
N HIS A 31 19.04 -5.25 3.30
CA HIS A 31 18.34 -4.41 4.27
C HIS A 31 18.62 -2.90 4.12
N LEU A 32 19.51 -2.51 3.23
CA LEU A 32 19.89 -1.11 3.09
C LEU A 32 18.78 -0.28 2.44
N PRO A 33 18.61 0.97 2.86
CA PRO A 33 17.66 1.88 2.22
C PRO A 33 18.14 2.34 0.84
N GLY A 34 17.25 3.01 0.11
CA GLY A 34 17.58 3.61 -1.19
C GLY A 34 18.06 2.59 -2.23
N PRO A 35 18.92 3.03 -3.17
CA PRO A 35 19.35 2.21 -4.31
C PRO A 35 20.21 1.03 -3.88
N GLU A 36 20.94 1.11 -2.79
CA GLU A 36 21.78 0.03 -2.28
C GLU A 36 20.99 -1.23 -1.89
N GLY A 37 19.72 -1.08 -1.53
CA GLY A 37 18.81 -2.19 -1.26
C GLY A 37 18.29 -2.91 -2.51
N GLY A 38 18.63 -2.42 -3.69
CA GLY A 38 18.17 -2.95 -4.96
C GLY A 38 16.69 -2.65 -5.23
N ILE A 39 16.14 -3.23 -6.29
CA ILE A 39 14.74 -3.10 -6.64
C ILE A 39 13.88 -3.89 -5.66
N ARG A 40 12.87 -3.23 -5.09
CA ARG A 40 11.83 -3.85 -4.27
C ARG A 40 10.83 -4.53 -5.18
N LYS A 41 10.51 -5.78 -4.89
CA LYS A 41 9.51 -6.55 -5.63
C LYS A 41 8.33 -6.82 -4.72
N TRP A 42 7.15 -6.45 -5.19
CA TRP A 42 5.89 -6.65 -4.48
C TRP A 42 5.25 -7.96 -4.88
N HIS A 43 4.83 -8.72 -3.87
CA HIS A 43 4.30 -10.05 -4.03
C HIS A 43 3.02 -10.24 -3.22
N THR A 44 2.16 -11.12 -3.71
CA THR A 44 1.14 -11.77 -2.90
C THR A 44 1.40 -13.26 -2.82
N LEU A 45 1.07 -13.85 -1.70
CA LEU A 45 1.17 -15.29 -1.45
C LEU A 45 -0.15 -15.76 -0.85
N HIS A 46 -0.86 -16.65 -1.55
CA HIS A 46 -2.16 -17.16 -1.17
C HIS A 46 -2.11 -18.68 -0.97
N TRP A 47 -2.60 -19.14 0.17
CA TRP A 47 -2.88 -20.55 0.40
C TRP A 47 -4.27 -20.89 -0.14
N THR A 48 -4.36 -21.77 -1.14
CA THR A 48 -5.63 -22.13 -1.81
C THR A 48 -6.41 -23.25 -1.10
N GLY A 49 -5.96 -23.67 0.08
CA GLY A 49 -6.42 -24.90 0.72
C GLY A 49 -5.68 -26.16 0.25
N LYS A 50 -4.85 -26.04 -0.79
CA LYS A 50 -4.08 -27.16 -1.38
C LYS A 50 -2.62 -26.83 -1.60
N GLU A 51 -2.34 -25.63 -2.09
CA GLU A 51 -1.01 -25.17 -2.44
C GLU A 51 -0.86 -23.67 -2.21
N TRP A 52 0.38 -23.22 -2.08
CA TRP A 52 0.73 -21.80 -2.06
C TRP A 52 0.88 -21.28 -3.49
N VAL A 53 0.13 -20.24 -3.82
CA VAL A 53 0.21 -19.51 -5.09
C VAL A 53 0.87 -18.17 -4.84
N GLU A 54 2.02 -17.96 -5.45
CA GLU A 54 2.76 -16.70 -5.39
C GLU A 54 2.58 -15.90 -6.66
N SER A 55 2.47 -14.58 -6.54
CA SER A 55 2.44 -13.65 -7.67
C SER A 55 3.29 -12.42 -7.37
N GLN A 56 4.34 -12.20 -8.16
CA GLN A 56 5.02 -10.90 -8.22
C GLN A 56 4.28 -10.01 -9.20
N PHE A 57 3.81 -8.83 -8.76
CA PHE A 57 2.91 -8.02 -9.59
C PHE A 57 3.44 -6.61 -9.93
N THR A 58 4.38 -6.07 -9.13
CA THR A 58 5.01 -4.79 -9.42
C THR A 58 6.36 -4.67 -8.72
N THR A 59 7.05 -3.57 -8.99
CA THR A 59 8.31 -3.21 -8.34
C THR A 59 8.26 -1.75 -7.91
N SER A 60 9.09 -1.37 -6.94
CA SER A 60 9.36 0.01 -6.57
C SER A 60 10.84 0.22 -6.29
N THR A 61 11.27 1.48 -6.31
CA THR A 61 12.65 1.89 -5.95
C THR A 61 12.73 2.45 -4.53
N HIS A 62 11.58 2.58 -3.87
CA HIS A 62 11.44 3.18 -2.55
C HIS A 62 11.87 2.24 -1.43
N SER A 63 12.17 2.82 -0.27
CA SER A 63 12.55 2.07 0.93
C SER A 63 11.39 1.95 1.90
N TYR A 64 11.29 0.80 2.58
CA TYR A 64 10.37 0.58 3.72
C TYR A 64 8.90 0.87 3.45
N ASP A 65 8.45 0.65 2.22
CA ASP A 65 7.06 0.85 1.85
C ASP A 65 6.13 -0.07 2.62
N SER A 66 4.92 0.40 2.87
CA SER A 66 3.86 -0.36 3.50
C SER A 66 2.56 -0.21 2.72
N GLY A 67 1.79 -1.27 2.67
CA GLY A 67 0.52 -1.33 1.97
C GLY A 67 -0.39 -2.38 2.56
N SER A 68 -1.61 -2.44 2.05
CA SER A 68 -2.61 -3.41 2.53
C SER A 68 -3.35 -4.10 1.39
N ILE A 69 -3.92 -5.26 1.73
CA ILE A 69 -4.67 -6.12 0.81
C ILE A 69 -6.11 -6.31 1.30
N TRP A 70 -7.07 -6.22 0.39
CA TRP A 70 -8.50 -6.45 0.60
C TRP A 70 -8.93 -7.67 -0.20
N THR A 71 -9.63 -8.58 0.46
CA THR A 71 -10.12 -9.86 -0.07
C THR A 71 -11.61 -10.03 0.15
N GLU A 72 -12.35 -8.91 0.20
CA GLU A 72 -13.75 -8.84 0.67
C GLU A 72 -14.76 -9.56 -0.22
N ASN A 73 -14.39 -9.84 -1.46
CA ASN A 73 -15.26 -10.58 -2.35
C ASN A 73 -14.48 -11.57 -3.22
N ASP A 74 -15.15 -12.63 -3.64
CA ASP A 74 -14.55 -13.73 -4.39
C ASP A 74 -14.13 -13.35 -5.82
N LYS A 75 -14.56 -12.17 -6.30
CA LYS A 75 -14.39 -11.79 -7.71
C LYS A 75 -13.30 -10.74 -7.91
N GLU A 76 -13.02 -9.95 -6.89
CA GLU A 76 -12.04 -8.88 -7.00
C GLU A 76 -11.32 -8.67 -5.67
N TRP A 77 -10.01 -8.84 -5.69
CA TRP A 77 -9.12 -8.46 -4.60
C TRP A 77 -8.43 -7.15 -4.94
N THR A 78 -8.18 -6.35 -3.94
CA THR A 78 -7.52 -5.05 -4.09
C THR A 78 -6.25 -5.00 -3.28
N VAL A 79 -5.20 -4.41 -3.84
CA VAL A 79 -3.99 -3.98 -3.12
C VAL A 79 -3.84 -2.48 -3.32
N ILE A 80 -3.56 -1.76 -2.24
CA ILE A 80 -3.25 -0.32 -2.25
C ILE A 80 -1.88 -0.14 -1.62
N ILE A 81 -0.94 0.38 -2.41
CA ILE A 81 0.48 0.51 -2.05
C ILE A 81 1.08 1.78 -2.68
N PRO A 82 2.14 2.35 -2.11
CA PRO A 82 2.93 3.39 -2.74
C PRO A 82 3.90 2.76 -3.75
N SER A 83 3.41 2.38 -4.94
CA SER A 83 4.25 1.73 -5.95
C SER A 83 4.85 2.67 -6.98
N ASP A 84 4.34 3.89 -7.11
CA ASP A 84 4.92 4.90 -7.98
C ASP A 84 5.88 5.80 -7.20
N GLU A 85 6.88 6.30 -7.90
CA GLU A 85 7.85 7.23 -7.33
C GLU A 85 7.17 8.55 -6.94
N GLY A 86 7.46 9.03 -5.75
CA GLY A 86 7.01 10.32 -5.25
C GLY A 86 8.07 11.41 -5.39
N PRO A 87 7.79 12.60 -4.86
CA PRO A 87 8.70 13.75 -4.98
C PRO A 87 10.04 13.60 -4.25
N GLN A 88 10.12 12.70 -3.26
CA GLN A 88 11.39 12.34 -2.60
C GLN A 88 11.80 10.93 -3.07
N PRO A 89 12.52 10.84 -4.19
CA PRO A 89 12.93 9.56 -4.76
C PRO A 89 13.85 8.80 -3.80
N LEU A 90 13.76 7.47 -3.81
CA LEU A 90 14.55 6.57 -2.97
C LEU A 90 14.23 6.63 -1.45
N GLY A 91 13.43 7.57 -1.00
CA GLY A 91 12.92 7.64 0.35
C GLY A 91 11.79 6.62 0.59
N SER A 92 11.24 6.61 1.79
CA SER A 92 10.06 5.80 2.12
C SER A 92 8.79 6.40 1.52
N GLY A 93 7.92 5.55 0.99
CA GLY A 93 6.67 5.99 0.37
C GLY A 93 6.85 6.44 -1.09
N GLY A 94 5.80 7.05 -1.62
CA GLY A 94 5.71 7.52 -3.00
C GLY A 94 4.30 7.96 -3.34
N GLU A 95 3.86 7.72 -4.57
CA GLU A 95 2.47 7.93 -4.96
C GLU A 95 1.66 6.64 -4.78
N ILE A 96 0.46 6.77 -4.22
CA ILE A 96 -0.40 5.64 -3.92
C ILE A 96 -1.11 5.13 -5.17
N VAL A 97 -1.02 3.83 -5.39
CA VAL A 97 -1.61 3.13 -6.54
C VAL A 97 -2.50 2.01 -6.08
N ARG A 98 -3.63 1.85 -6.77
CA ARG A 98 -4.55 0.72 -6.61
C ARG A 98 -4.25 -0.35 -7.66
N TRP A 99 -4.13 -1.58 -7.19
CA TRP A 99 -3.99 -2.80 -7.99
C TRP A 99 -5.18 -3.72 -7.73
N VAL A 100 -5.66 -4.41 -8.76
CA VAL A 100 -6.77 -5.35 -8.64
C VAL A 100 -6.43 -6.69 -9.26
N SER A 101 -6.91 -7.75 -8.61
CA SER A 101 -6.91 -9.12 -9.12
C SER A 101 -8.34 -9.62 -9.24
N LYS A 102 -8.67 -10.26 -10.37
CA LYS A 102 -9.97 -10.90 -10.63
C LYS A 102 -9.90 -12.42 -10.59
N ASN A 103 -8.82 -12.96 -10.04
CA ASN A 103 -8.54 -14.40 -10.01
C ASN A 103 -7.78 -14.82 -8.74
N GLU A 104 -8.22 -14.29 -7.60
CA GLU A 104 -7.71 -14.66 -6.27
C GLU A 104 -6.19 -14.46 -6.13
N GLY A 105 -5.69 -13.33 -6.63
CA GLY A 105 -4.28 -12.95 -6.49
C GLY A 105 -3.31 -13.63 -7.47
N LYS A 106 -3.78 -14.45 -8.40
CA LYS A 106 -2.91 -15.10 -9.40
C LYS A 106 -2.30 -14.11 -10.39
N THR A 107 -3.06 -13.09 -10.76
CA THR A 107 -2.56 -11.98 -11.59
C THR A 107 -3.15 -10.66 -11.10
N TRP A 108 -2.40 -9.58 -11.26
CA TRP A 108 -2.76 -8.24 -10.83
C TRP A 108 -2.70 -7.27 -12.00
N LYS A 109 -3.58 -6.29 -12.00
CA LYS A 109 -3.59 -5.18 -12.95
C LYS A 109 -3.64 -3.87 -12.20
N ARG A 110 -2.90 -2.88 -12.66
CA ARG A 110 -3.00 -1.51 -12.18
C ARG A 110 -4.40 -0.98 -12.52
N ALA A 111 -5.15 -0.57 -11.49
CA ALA A 111 -6.51 -0.06 -11.63
C ALA A 111 -6.57 1.46 -11.66
N GLY A 112 -5.56 2.13 -11.11
CA GLY A 112 -5.46 3.59 -11.13
C GLY A 112 -4.48 4.12 -10.10
N THR A 113 -4.15 5.39 -10.26
CA THR A 113 -3.38 6.18 -9.30
C THR A 113 -4.36 6.85 -8.34
N ILE A 114 -4.08 6.80 -7.05
CA ILE A 114 -4.90 7.43 -6.01
C ILE A 114 -4.35 8.82 -5.66
N THR A 115 -3.01 8.97 -5.65
CA THR A 115 -2.34 10.27 -5.46
C THR A 115 -1.37 10.52 -6.60
N SER A 116 -1.19 11.77 -6.99
CA SER A 116 -0.24 12.18 -8.03
C SER A 116 0.17 13.64 -7.86
N GLY A 117 1.40 13.96 -8.26
CA GLY A 117 1.92 15.34 -8.18
C GLY A 117 2.04 15.84 -6.74
N SER A 118 2.25 14.98 -5.79
CA SER A 118 2.29 15.29 -4.36
C SER A 118 3.52 16.11 -3.98
N GLU A 119 3.43 16.92 -2.93
CA GLU A 119 4.59 17.66 -2.38
C GLU A 119 5.51 16.77 -1.52
N ARG A 120 4.96 15.73 -0.96
CA ARG A 120 5.63 14.77 -0.08
C ARG A 120 5.21 13.35 -0.40
N ASN A 121 6.08 12.39 -0.12
CA ASN A 121 5.76 10.97 -0.30
C ASN A 121 4.58 10.56 0.58
N HIS A 122 3.67 9.81 0.00
CA HIS A 122 2.60 9.11 0.71
C HIS A 122 3.06 7.71 1.11
N GLY A 123 2.74 7.29 2.33
CA GLY A 123 3.18 5.98 2.79
C GLY A 123 2.32 5.39 3.90
N TYR A 124 2.65 4.17 4.29
CA TYR A 124 1.99 3.46 5.40
C TYR A 124 0.49 3.24 5.19
N VAL A 125 0.09 2.86 3.98
CA VAL A 125 -1.31 2.52 3.71
C VAL A 125 -1.78 1.39 4.62
N ARG A 126 -2.92 1.61 5.28
CA ARG A 126 -3.54 0.66 6.20
C ARG A 126 -5.00 0.41 5.84
N ARG A 127 -5.39 -0.83 6.00
CA ARG A 127 -6.78 -1.27 5.95
C ARG A 127 -7.35 -1.20 7.38
N PRO A 128 -8.37 -0.35 7.63
CA PRO A 128 -9.04 -0.36 8.92
C PRO A 128 -9.81 -1.67 9.12
N LEU A 129 -9.87 -2.12 10.37
CA LEU A 129 -10.68 -3.27 10.75
C LEU A 129 -12.10 -2.80 11.10
N ASN A 130 -13.12 -3.51 10.59
CA ASN A 130 -14.52 -3.23 10.87
C ASN A 130 -14.97 -1.80 10.54
N ALA A 131 -14.32 -1.15 9.59
CA ALA A 131 -14.70 0.18 9.15
C ALA A 131 -15.91 0.15 8.21
N ASN A 132 -16.63 1.28 8.16
CA ASN A 132 -17.68 1.47 7.17
C ASN A 132 -17.10 1.80 5.79
N GLU A 133 -17.95 1.81 4.76
CA GLU A 133 -17.53 2.05 3.37
C GLU A 133 -16.93 3.44 3.11
N GLY A 134 -17.26 4.44 3.93
CA GLY A 134 -16.68 5.78 3.87
C GLY A 134 -15.24 5.86 4.37
N PHE A 135 -14.70 4.78 4.95
CA PHE A 135 -13.34 4.73 5.49
C PHE A 135 -12.64 3.42 5.08
N TYR A 136 -12.33 3.30 3.80
CA TYR A 136 -11.82 2.06 3.20
C TYR A 136 -10.32 1.86 3.41
N ALA A 137 -9.53 2.90 3.22
CA ALA A 137 -8.08 2.91 3.48
C ALA A 137 -7.66 4.24 4.11
N TYR A 138 -6.54 4.24 4.82
CA TYR A 138 -5.93 5.47 5.33
C TYR A 138 -4.40 5.39 5.26
N TRP A 139 -3.76 6.55 5.18
CA TRP A 139 -2.31 6.69 5.14
C TRP A 139 -1.89 8.11 5.56
N SER A 140 -0.59 8.35 5.63
CA SER A 140 -0.03 9.68 5.85
C SER A 140 0.95 10.07 4.75
N ASP A 141 1.18 11.37 4.58
CA ASP A 141 2.32 11.89 3.83
C ASP A 141 3.46 12.28 4.77
N GLY A 142 4.62 12.54 4.20
CA GLY A 142 5.78 13.04 4.90
C GLY A 142 7.00 13.08 3.99
N ASN A 143 7.97 13.95 4.34
CA ASN A 143 9.27 13.93 3.67
C ASN A 143 10.17 12.93 4.41
N PRO A 144 10.63 11.85 3.76
CA PRO A 144 11.48 10.84 4.40
C PRO A 144 12.90 11.32 4.69
N ASP A 145 13.33 12.42 4.06
CA ASP A 145 14.72 12.90 4.14
C ASP A 145 14.88 14.02 5.17
N THR A 146 13.80 14.74 5.49
CA THR A 146 13.83 15.88 6.41
C THR A 146 12.57 15.93 7.27
N LEU A 147 12.66 16.56 8.44
CA LEU A 147 11.48 16.83 9.25
C LEU A 147 10.49 17.69 8.49
N SER A 148 9.26 17.23 8.38
CA SER A 148 8.17 17.90 7.65
C SER A 148 6.84 17.78 8.39
N PRO A 149 5.88 18.67 8.11
CA PRO A 149 4.50 18.42 8.45
C PRO A 149 4.01 17.13 7.79
N SER A 150 3.01 16.50 8.40
CA SER A 150 2.36 15.29 7.88
C SER A 150 0.85 15.45 8.02
N ARG A 151 0.11 14.95 7.05
CA ARG A 151 -1.35 14.87 7.08
C ARG A 151 -1.81 13.43 7.08
N LEU A 152 -2.98 13.21 7.64
CA LEU A 152 -3.70 11.96 7.50
C LEU A 152 -4.63 12.07 6.28
N TYR A 153 -4.59 11.05 5.46
CA TYR A 153 -5.48 10.84 4.31
C TYR A 153 -6.33 9.61 4.50
N PHE A 154 -7.50 9.61 3.90
CA PHE A 154 -8.32 8.42 3.80
C PHE A 154 -9.06 8.35 2.47
N TYR A 155 -9.35 7.13 2.10
CA TYR A 155 -9.91 6.74 0.82
C TYR A 155 -11.22 6.00 1.07
N THR A 156 -12.24 6.36 0.32
CA THR A 156 -13.55 5.72 0.38
C THR A 156 -13.61 4.55 -0.60
N LYS A 157 -14.54 3.65 -0.39
CA LYS A 157 -14.71 2.49 -1.29
C LYS A 157 -15.11 2.88 -2.71
N ASP A 158 -15.81 4.01 -2.87
CA ASP A 158 -16.21 4.58 -4.16
C ASP A 158 -15.11 5.44 -4.83
N GLY A 159 -13.94 5.55 -4.21
CA GLY A 159 -12.74 6.11 -4.86
C GLY A 159 -12.44 7.57 -4.55
N GLN A 160 -13.11 8.17 -3.57
CA GLN A 160 -12.81 9.54 -3.15
C GLN A 160 -11.66 9.58 -2.15
N VAL A 161 -10.81 10.59 -2.25
CA VAL A 161 -9.71 10.84 -1.30
C VAL A 161 -10.03 12.09 -0.49
N PHE A 162 -9.78 11.99 0.80
CA PHE A 162 -9.88 13.11 1.74
C PHE A 162 -8.59 13.27 2.53
N GLN A 163 -8.32 14.49 2.96
CA GLN A 163 -7.20 14.82 3.84
C GLN A 163 -7.69 15.56 5.09
N MET A 164 -6.99 15.34 6.19
CA MET A 164 -7.18 16.14 7.39
C MET A 164 -6.34 17.42 7.29
N PRO A 165 -6.76 18.55 7.89
CA PRO A 165 -5.92 19.73 7.97
C PRO A 165 -4.67 19.45 8.83
N TYR A 166 -3.60 20.24 8.66
CA TYR A 166 -2.40 20.11 9.48
C TYR A 166 -2.66 20.46 10.95
N GLU A 167 -3.47 21.49 11.17
CA GLU A 167 -3.84 21.95 12.50
C GLU A 167 -5.31 21.65 12.77
N MET A 168 -5.56 20.99 13.87
CA MET A 168 -6.90 20.77 14.41
C MET A 168 -7.04 21.60 15.67
N THR A 169 -7.76 22.69 15.56
CA THR A 169 -7.99 23.64 16.68
C THR A 169 -9.17 23.24 17.55
N GLU A 170 -9.98 22.27 17.09
CA GLU A 170 -11.17 21.80 17.78
C GLU A 170 -11.14 20.27 17.89
N GLU A 171 -11.98 19.71 18.76
CA GLU A 171 -12.11 18.26 18.94
C GLU A 171 -12.61 17.55 17.65
N TRP A 172 -13.33 18.26 16.80
CA TRP A 172 -13.88 17.77 15.54
C TRP A 172 -13.43 18.58 14.37
N CYS A 173 -13.11 17.92 13.29
CA CYS A 173 -12.72 18.56 12.04
C CYS A 173 -13.38 17.87 10.84
N LYS A 174 -13.88 18.67 9.90
CA LYS A 174 -14.31 18.16 8.61
C LYS A 174 -13.10 17.84 7.74
N PRO A 175 -13.03 16.64 7.15
CA PRO A 175 -12.01 16.34 6.16
C PRO A 175 -12.22 17.18 4.89
N ILE A 176 -11.13 17.47 4.22
CA ILE A 176 -11.09 18.25 2.99
C ILE A 176 -10.94 17.30 1.81
N PRO A 177 -11.77 17.37 0.75
CA PRO A 177 -11.53 16.58 -0.46
C PRO A 177 -10.12 16.85 -0.99
N TYR A 178 -9.41 15.78 -1.32
CA TYR A 178 -8.09 15.83 -1.95
C TYR A 178 -8.27 15.62 -3.44
N CYS A 179 -7.93 16.64 -4.21
CA CYS A 179 -7.96 16.60 -5.67
C CYS A 179 -6.54 16.38 -6.18
N THR A 180 -6.33 15.32 -6.93
CA THR A 180 -5.08 15.00 -7.64
C THR A 180 -5.12 15.60 -9.04
#